data_da61a2cea23bc413ada3ffca411e3f60
#
_entry.id   da61a2cea23bc413ada3ffca411e3f60
#
_cell.length_a   1.000
_cell.length_b   1.000
_cell.length_c   1.000
_cell.angle_alpha   90.00
_cell.angle_beta   90.00
_cell.angle_gamma   90.00
#
_symmetry.space_group_name_H-M   'P 1'
#
loop_
_entity.id
_entity.type
_entity.pdbx_description
1 polymer ?
#
loop_
_entity_poly.entity_id
_entity_poly.type
_entity_poly.pdbx_seq_one_letter_code
_entity_poly.pdbx_strand_id
1 'polypeptide(L)'
;AAGVLSGCSASELDGLYRFGRQLGLAFQVVDDILDFTGSDQQLGKPAASDLASGYLTAPTFYAMEEHPGLQALIAREFAEPGDLDQALEMVRSSRAIPRTRELAETFARESRDAIAWMSDSPCKRALLELPDFVLSRLY
;
A
#
# COMPACT_ATOMS: atom_id res chain seq x y z
N ALA A 1 7.40 -20.40 -8.84
CA ALA A 1 8.38 -21.50 -8.72
C ALA A 1 7.77 -22.67 -7.93
N ALA A 2 7.39 -22.53 -6.62
CA ALA A 2 6.93 -23.64 -5.79
C ALA A 2 5.75 -24.43 -6.40
N GLY A 3 4.70 -23.75 -6.86
CA GLY A 3 3.53 -24.41 -7.46
C GLY A 3 3.88 -25.24 -8.71
N VAL A 4 4.81 -24.77 -9.55
CA VAL A 4 5.28 -25.52 -10.72
C VAL A 4 5.98 -26.81 -10.27
N LEU A 5 6.85 -26.72 -9.27
CA LEU A 5 7.57 -27.88 -8.73
C LEU A 5 6.64 -28.89 -8.04
N SER A 6 5.51 -28.42 -7.52
CA SER A 6 4.47 -29.25 -6.88
C SER A 6 3.44 -29.82 -7.86
N GLY A 7 3.58 -29.57 -9.16
CA GLY A 7 2.67 -30.10 -10.18
C GLY A 7 1.28 -29.45 -10.18
N CYS A 8 1.16 -28.21 -9.70
CA CYS A 8 -0.11 -27.48 -9.73
C CYS A 8 -0.62 -27.31 -11.16
N SER A 9 -1.94 -27.34 -11.33
CA SER A 9 -2.63 -27.01 -12.59
C SER A 9 -2.44 -25.51 -12.95
N ALA A 10 -2.74 -25.15 -14.18
CA ALA A 10 -2.64 -23.76 -14.64
C ALA A 10 -3.50 -22.80 -13.82
N SER A 11 -4.71 -23.21 -13.41
CA SER A 11 -5.61 -22.39 -12.58
C SER A 11 -5.08 -22.19 -11.16
N GLU A 12 -4.47 -23.24 -10.57
CA GLU A 12 -3.84 -23.15 -9.27
C GLU A 12 -2.59 -22.24 -9.29
N LEU A 13 -1.79 -22.34 -10.36
CA LEU A 13 -0.65 -21.44 -10.58
C LEU A 13 -1.09 -19.98 -10.70
N ASP A 14 -2.18 -19.70 -11.42
CA ASP A 14 -2.77 -18.36 -11.49
C ASP A 14 -3.25 -17.88 -10.12
N GLY A 15 -3.90 -18.73 -9.34
CA GLY A 15 -4.31 -18.44 -7.96
C GLY A 15 -3.11 -18.05 -7.08
N LEU A 16 -2.02 -18.82 -7.11
CA LEU A 16 -0.80 -18.52 -6.37
C LEU A 16 -0.13 -17.22 -6.84
N TYR A 17 -0.14 -16.97 -8.16
CA TYR A 17 0.38 -15.71 -8.70
C TYR A 17 -0.43 -14.52 -8.22
N ARG A 18 -1.77 -14.59 -8.28
CA ARG A 18 -2.66 -13.53 -7.79
C ARG A 18 -2.50 -13.31 -6.31
N PHE A 19 -2.40 -14.37 -5.50
CA PHE A 19 -2.10 -14.26 -4.06
C PHE A 19 -0.87 -13.39 -3.82
N GLY A 20 0.27 -13.77 -4.42
CA GLY A 20 1.53 -13.05 -4.22
C GLY A 20 1.47 -11.60 -4.73
N ARG A 21 0.84 -11.38 -5.90
CA ARG A 21 0.66 -10.05 -6.47
C ARG A 21 -0.17 -9.14 -5.56
N GLN A 22 -1.32 -9.61 -5.10
CA GLN A 22 -2.22 -8.80 -4.26
C GLN A 22 -1.63 -8.55 -2.87
N LEU A 23 -0.96 -9.55 -2.29
CA LEU A 23 -0.24 -9.38 -1.03
C LEU A 23 0.87 -8.31 -1.16
N GLY A 24 1.64 -8.35 -2.26
CA GLY A 24 2.67 -7.36 -2.54
C GLY A 24 2.11 -5.94 -2.73
N LEU A 25 0.95 -5.81 -3.41
CA LEU A 25 0.26 -4.52 -3.54
C LEU A 25 -0.25 -4.01 -2.19
N ALA A 26 -0.85 -4.88 -1.36
CA ALA A 26 -1.25 -4.50 0.00
C ALA A 26 -0.06 -4.00 0.82
N PHE A 27 1.06 -4.71 0.77
CA PHE A 27 2.29 -4.33 1.46
C PHE A 27 2.79 -2.95 1.02
N GLN A 28 2.86 -2.71 -0.30
CA GLN A 28 3.31 -1.41 -0.84
C GLN A 28 2.37 -0.28 -0.42
N VAL A 29 1.05 -0.47 -0.52
CA VAL A 29 0.08 0.55 -0.13
C VAL A 29 0.14 0.84 1.38
N VAL A 30 0.42 -0.17 2.21
CA VAL A 30 0.66 0.04 3.64
C VAL A 30 1.92 0.88 3.87
N ASP A 31 3.01 0.60 3.15
CA ASP A 31 4.23 1.40 3.24
C ASP A 31 3.99 2.86 2.80
N ASP A 32 3.21 3.07 1.74
CA ASP A 32 2.82 4.41 1.27
C ASP A 32 2.03 5.20 2.33
N ILE A 33 1.15 4.54 3.09
CA ILE A 33 0.44 5.16 4.23
C ILE A 33 1.41 5.52 5.34
N LEU A 34 2.29 4.59 5.70
CA LEU A 34 3.24 4.78 6.79
C LEU A 34 4.20 5.93 6.52
N ASP A 35 4.58 6.17 5.25
CA ASP A 35 5.41 7.33 4.87
C ASP A 35 4.77 8.67 5.28
N PHE A 36 3.43 8.77 5.29
CA PHE A 36 2.71 9.99 5.73
C PHE A 36 2.33 10.00 7.20
N THR A 37 2.16 8.84 7.84
CA THR A 37 1.58 8.70 9.18
C THR A 37 2.58 8.29 10.24
N GLY A 38 3.69 7.68 9.84
CA GLY A 38 4.75 7.23 10.74
C GLY A 38 5.51 8.41 11.34
N SER A 39 6.04 8.22 12.57
CA SER A 39 6.97 9.16 13.15
C SER A 39 8.39 8.95 12.58
N ASP A 40 9.19 10.01 12.54
CA ASP A 40 10.58 9.94 12.07
C ASP A 40 11.40 8.87 12.81
N GLN A 41 11.09 8.64 14.10
CA GLN A 41 11.74 7.59 14.90
C GLN A 41 11.34 6.17 14.48
N GLN A 42 10.09 5.96 14.03
CA GLN A 42 9.61 4.65 13.57
C GLN A 42 10.07 4.34 12.15
N LEU A 43 10.16 5.36 11.29
CA LEU A 43 10.51 5.21 9.88
C LEU A 43 12.02 5.19 9.64
N GLY A 44 12.82 5.76 10.55
CA GLY A 44 14.25 5.98 10.34
C GLY A 44 14.57 7.00 9.22
N LYS A 45 13.55 7.68 8.72
CA LYS A 45 13.61 8.71 7.67
C LYS A 45 12.57 9.80 7.96
N PRO A 46 12.72 11.03 7.43
CA PRO A 46 11.68 12.06 7.55
C PRO A 46 10.34 11.58 6.97
N ALA A 47 9.25 12.01 7.58
CA ALA A 47 7.90 11.73 7.05
C ALA A 47 7.75 12.30 5.63
N ALA A 48 6.96 11.61 4.79
CA ALA A 48 6.72 11.95 3.39
C ALA A 48 8.00 12.08 2.54
N SER A 49 8.98 11.27 2.84
CA SER A 49 10.23 11.22 2.08
C SER A 49 10.00 10.86 0.60
N ASP A 50 8.97 10.08 0.30
CA ASP A 50 8.62 9.69 -1.06
C ASP A 50 8.11 10.91 -1.84
N LEU A 51 7.18 11.67 -1.25
CA LEU A 51 6.68 12.91 -1.84
C LEU A 51 7.80 13.95 -2.03
N ALA A 52 8.65 14.13 -1.03
CA ALA A 52 9.80 15.04 -1.12
C ALA A 52 10.79 14.64 -2.22
N SER A 53 10.87 13.34 -2.55
CA SER A 53 11.70 12.81 -3.63
C SER A 53 10.99 12.80 -4.99
N GLY A 54 9.76 13.33 -5.09
CA GLY A 54 8.97 13.37 -6.31
C GLY A 54 8.21 12.08 -6.62
N TYR A 55 8.20 11.09 -5.71
CA TYR A 55 7.42 9.87 -5.88
C TYR A 55 5.97 10.10 -5.44
N LEU A 56 5.04 10.00 -6.41
CA LEU A 56 3.61 10.13 -6.15
C LEU A 56 3.02 8.75 -5.85
N THR A 57 2.51 8.59 -4.64
CA THR A 57 1.92 7.35 -4.15
C THR A 57 0.41 7.48 -3.98
N ALA A 58 -0.29 6.40 -3.64
CA ALA A 58 -1.75 6.38 -3.57
C ALA A 58 -2.34 7.49 -2.68
N PRO A 59 -1.81 7.81 -1.48
CA PRO A 59 -2.30 8.94 -0.70
C PRO A 59 -2.25 10.28 -1.44
N THR A 60 -1.17 10.53 -2.19
CA THR A 60 -1.00 11.77 -2.95
C THR A 60 -2.06 11.88 -4.06
N PHE A 61 -2.30 10.81 -4.80
CA PHE A 61 -3.32 10.80 -5.86
C PHE A 61 -4.72 11.05 -5.31
N TYR A 62 -5.09 10.42 -4.19
CA TYR A 62 -6.39 10.66 -3.56
C TYR A 62 -6.51 12.08 -3.00
N ALA A 63 -5.43 12.64 -2.45
CA ALA A 63 -5.44 14.02 -1.97
C ALA A 63 -5.60 15.04 -3.10
N MET A 64 -5.02 14.78 -4.29
CA MET A 64 -5.16 15.65 -5.47
C MET A 64 -6.62 15.77 -5.94
N GLU A 65 -7.43 14.74 -5.74
CA GLU A 65 -8.88 14.79 -6.06
C GLU A 65 -9.64 15.79 -5.17
N GLU A 66 -9.20 15.97 -3.92
CA GLU A 66 -9.85 16.86 -2.95
C GLU A 66 -9.18 18.25 -2.91
N HIS A 67 -7.89 18.31 -3.21
CA HIS A 67 -7.05 19.53 -3.18
C HIS A 67 -6.38 19.79 -4.53
N PRO A 68 -7.06 20.42 -5.48
CA PRO A 68 -6.47 20.72 -6.82
C PRO A 68 -5.17 21.54 -6.75
N GLY A 69 -4.99 22.36 -5.69
CA GLY A 69 -3.76 23.12 -5.44
C GLY A 69 -2.52 22.27 -5.23
N LEU A 70 -2.68 21.00 -4.79
CA LEU A 70 -1.56 20.08 -4.60
C LEU A 70 -0.80 19.81 -5.91
N GLN A 71 -1.53 19.74 -7.03
CA GLN A 71 -0.92 19.56 -8.35
C GLN A 71 0.06 20.69 -8.72
N ALA A 72 -0.23 21.94 -8.32
CA ALA A 72 0.66 23.07 -8.57
C ALA A 72 1.95 22.99 -7.74
N LEU A 73 1.87 22.51 -6.49
CA LEU A 73 3.05 22.29 -5.64
C LEU A 73 3.95 21.20 -6.21
N ILE A 74 3.35 20.10 -6.67
CA ILE A 74 4.06 18.98 -7.31
C ILE A 74 4.73 19.44 -8.62
N ALA A 75 4.01 20.19 -9.46
CA ALA A 75 4.50 20.64 -10.76
C ALA A 75 5.74 21.56 -10.66
N ARG A 76 5.90 22.29 -9.55
CA ARG A 76 7.09 23.09 -9.26
C ARG A 76 8.11 22.39 -8.36
N GLU A 77 7.95 21.08 -8.16
CA GLU A 77 8.91 20.25 -7.41
C GLU A 77 9.19 20.77 -5.99
N PHE A 78 8.17 21.36 -5.34
CA PHE A 78 8.27 21.93 -3.98
C PHE A 78 9.41 22.98 -3.84
N ALA A 79 9.66 23.78 -4.89
CA ALA A 79 10.81 24.67 -4.97
C ALA A 79 10.75 25.88 -4.01
N GLU A 80 9.55 26.26 -3.55
CA GLU A 80 9.38 27.39 -2.66
C GLU A 80 9.39 26.95 -1.18
N PRO A 81 9.92 27.78 -0.26
CA PRO A 81 9.89 27.47 1.17
C PRO A 81 8.46 27.23 1.68
N GLY A 82 8.23 26.09 2.33
CA GLY A 82 6.94 25.69 2.88
C GLY A 82 6.03 24.89 1.93
N ASP A 83 6.40 24.70 0.68
CA ASP A 83 5.61 23.93 -0.29
C ASP A 83 5.37 22.50 0.17
N LEU A 84 6.42 21.85 0.64
CA LEU A 84 6.32 20.47 1.12
C LEU A 84 5.42 20.37 2.35
N ASP A 85 5.55 21.30 3.31
CA ASP A 85 4.72 21.33 4.50
C ASP A 85 3.25 21.56 4.13
N GLN A 86 2.98 22.45 3.17
CA GLN A 86 1.64 22.68 2.65
C GLN A 86 1.07 21.44 1.96
N ALA A 87 1.86 20.75 1.16
CA ALA A 87 1.46 19.50 0.50
C ALA A 87 1.13 18.41 1.53
N LEU A 88 1.96 18.25 2.57
CA LEU A 88 1.72 17.33 3.68
C LEU A 88 0.41 17.62 4.39
N GLU A 89 0.13 18.89 4.70
CA GLU A 89 -1.12 19.29 5.34
C GLU A 89 -2.32 18.97 4.45
N MET A 90 -2.23 19.21 3.14
CA MET A 90 -3.29 18.84 2.18
C MET A 90 -3.56 17.33 2.19
N VAL A 91 -2.53 16.49 2.20
CA VAL A 91 -2.70 15.03 2.28
C VAL A 91 -3.33 14.62 3.60
N ARG A 92 -2.84 15.16 4.73
CA ARG A 92 -3.31 14.79 6.09
C ARG A 92 -4.72 15.27 6.39
N SER A 93 -5.12 16.44 5.87
CA SER A 93 -6.46 17.01 6.08
C SER A 93 -7.54 16.41 5.15
N SER A 94 -7.13 15.69 4.10
CA SER A 94 -8.02 15.02 3.16
C SER A 94 -8.50 13.65 3.66
N ARG A 95 -9.35 13.00 2.86
CA ARG A 95 -9.72 11.59 3.05
C ARG A 95 -8.72 10.62 2.39
N ALA A 96 -7.56 11.09 1.95
CA ALA A 96 -6.57 10.30 1.23
C ALA A 96 -6.10 9.08 2.04
N ILE A 97 -5.71 9.28 3.30
CA ILE A 97 -5.24 8.18 4.16
C ILE A 97 -6.33 7.13 4.42
N PRO A 98 -7.58 7.47 4.84
CA PRO A 98 -8.66 6.50 4.94
C PRO A 98 -8.92 5.73 3.64
N ARG A 99 -8.97 6.41 2.49
CA ARG A 99 -9.20 5.77 1.18
C ARG A 99 -8.05 4.82 0.79
N THR A 100 -6.82 5.21 1.08
CA THR A 100 -5.66 4.35 0.82
C THR A 100 -5.69 3.10 1.72
N ARG A 101 -6.17 3.23 2.97
CA ARG A 101 -6.39 2.08 3.86
C ARG A 101 -7.42 1.10 3.28
N GLU A 102 -8.56 1.61 2.80
CA GLU A 102 -9.58 0.79 2.11
C GLU A 102 -9.02 0.06 0.89
N LEU A 103 -8.09 0.70 0.15
CA LEU A 103 -7.38 0.08 -0.97
C LEU A 103 -6.47 -1.08 -0.49
N ALA A 104 -5.70 -0.88 0.58
CA ALA A 104 -4.85 -1.93 1.17
C ALA A 104 -5.69 -3.13 1.65
N GLU A 105 -6.82 -2.87 2.32
CA GLU A 105 -7.76 -3.91 2.77
C GLU A 105 -8.36 -4.68 1.60
N THR A 106 -8.64 -4.00 0.49
CA THR A 106 -9.14 -4.64 -0.74
C THR A 106 -8.11 -5.60 -1.30
N PHE A 107 -6.85 -5.19 -1.45
CA PHE A 107 -5.78 -6.07 -1.91
C PHE A 107 -5.53 -7.24 -0.96
N ALA A 108 -5.57 -7.00 0.36
CA ALA A 108 -5.44 -8.05 1.37
C ALA A 108 -6.57 -9.09 1.24
N ARG A 109 -7.82 -8.66 1.04
CA ARG A 109 -8.97 -9.54 0.81
C ARG A 109 -8.79 -10.34 -0.48
N GLU A 110 -8.47 -9.69 -1.60
CA GLU A 110 -8.26 -10.33 -2.89
C GLU A 110 -7.13 -11.36 -2.85
N SER A 111 -6.09 -11.13 -2.03
CA SER A 111 -5.03 -12.12 -1.83
C SER A 111 -5.57 -13.38 -1.15
N ARG A 112 -6.38 -13.27 -0.10
CA ARG A 112 -7.01 -14.43 0.56
C ARG A 112 -7.90 -15.20 -0.40
N ASP A 113 -8.72 -14.49 -1.17
CA ASP A 113 -9.67 -15.08 -2.12
C ASP A 113 -8.94 -15.88 -3.21
N ALA A 114 -7.77 -15.44 -3.63
CA ALA A 114 -6.95 -16.07 -4.66
C ALA A 114 -6.50 -17.50 -4.29
N ILE A 115 -6.40 -17.84 -3.00
CA ILE A 115 -6.02 -19.18 -2.51
C ILE A 115 -7.17 -19.90 -1.82
N ALA A 116 -8.42 -19.47 -2.00
CA ALA A 116 -9.59 -20.09 -1.40
C ALA A 116 -9.75 -21.59 -1.82
N TRP A 117 -9.32 -21.92 -3.04
CA TRP A 117 -9.32 -23.27 -3.61
C TRP A 117 -8.42 -24.28 -2.90
N MET A 118 -7.41 -23.84 -2.15
CA MET A 118 -6.50 -24.73 -1.43
C MET A 118 -7.25 -25.51 -0.34
N SER A 119 -6.91 -26.78 -0.17
CA SER A 119 -7.39 -27.59 0.96
C SER A 119 -6.93 -27.01 2.31
N ASP A 120 -7.73 -27.19 3.35
CA ASP A 120 -7.34 -26.73 4.69
C ASP A 120 -6.06 -27.45 5.16
N SER A 121 -5.12 -26.67 5.62
CA SER A 121 -3.83 -27.15 6.11
C SER A 121 -3.15 -26.09 6.99
N PRO A 122 -2.18 -26.47 7.83
CA PRO A 122 -1.36 -25.48 8.55
C PRO A 122 -0.69 -24.47 7.60
N CYS A 123 -0.25 -24.91 6.42
CA CYS A 123 0.38 -24.04 5.43
C CYS A 123 -0.62 -23.02 4.86
N LYS A 124 -1.86 -23.45 4.50
CA LYS A 124 -2.89 -22.52 4.04
C LYS A 124 -3.22 -21.50 5.12
N ARG A 125 -3.39 -21.92 6.37
CA ARG A 125 -3.67 -21.02 7.48
C ARG A 125 -2.56 -19.98 7.65
N ALA A 126 -1.30 -20.40 7.61
CA ALA A 126 -0.16 -19.47 7.66
C ALA A 126 -0.16 -18.45 6.50
N LEU A 127 -0.50 -18.89 5.27
CA LEU A 127 -0.63 -17.97 4.13
C LEU A 127 -1.77 -16.96 4.34
N LEU A 128 -2.90 -17.39 4.92
CA LEU A 128 -4.05 -16.50 5.18
C LEU A 128 -3.77 -15.46 6.29
N GLU A 129 -2.81 -15.70 7.18
CA GLU A 129 -2.38 -14.75 8.21
C GLU A 129 -1.48 -13.62 7.66
N LEU A 130 -0.79 -13.84 6.53
CA LEU A 130 0.11 -12.84 5.96
C LEU A 130 -0.57 -11.50 5.62
N PRO A 131 -1.75 -11.47 4.95
CA PRO A 131 -2.46 -10.21 4.70
C PRO A 131 -2.85 -9.48 5.99
N ASP A 132 -3.23 -10.21 7.04
CA ASP A 132 -3.55 -9.59 8.35
C ASP A 132 -2.30 -9.00 9.00
N PHE A 133 -1.17 -9.71 8.93
CA PHE A 133 0.12 -9.21 9.40
C PHE A 133 0.52 -7.92 8.66
N VAL A 134 0.34 -7.87 7.33
CA VAL A 134 0.63 -6.66 6.55
C VAL A 134 -0.22 -5.49 7.01
N LEU A 135 -1.55 -5.68 7.18
CA LEU A 135 -2.46 -4.63 7.61
C LEU A 135 -2.22 -4.19 9.06
N SER A 136 -1.77 -5.09 9.94
CA SER A 136 -1.51 -4.78 11.36
C SER A 136 -0.43 -3.71 11.55
N ARG A 137 0.41 -3.47 10.55
CA ARG A 137 1.44 -2.42 10.57
C ARG A 137 0.85 -0.99 10.57
N LEU A 138 -0.44 -0.85 10.28
CA LEU A 138 -1.16 0.44 10.30
C LEU A 138 -1.69 0.84 11.69
N TYR A 139 -1.49 -0.03 12.72
CA TYR A 139 -2.03 0.14 14.07
C TYR A 139 -0.90 -0.02 15.16
#